data_65872c24342020b220214882be354b1a
#
_entry.id   65872c24342020b220214882be354b1a
#
_cell.length_a   1.000
_cell.length_b   1.000
_cell.length_c   1.000
_cell.angle_alpha   90.00
_cell.angle_beta   90.00
_cell.angle_gamma   90.00
#
_symmetry.space_group_name_H-M   'P 1'
#
loop_
_entity.id
_entity.type
_entity.pdbx_description
1 polymer ?
#
loop_
_entity_poly.entity_id
_entity_poly.type
_entity_poly.pdbx_seq_one_letter_code
_entity_poly.pdbx_strand_id
1 'polypeptide(L)'
;ALLAEHRDRLFPDELFADLFPSGRGRPSIPGEVIASVIVLQALFGHSDREAVDALTFDLRWKAACGYPVDAKGFNSSTLTYWRRRLAASDRPQRIFEVVRQVIAETGAVKAKTRRALDSTVLDDAVARQDTITQLIAQIRRVGREVPGAKELIATECTRLAAVCGQDYIASGKPCLLYTSDAA
;
A
#
# COMPACT_ATOMS: atom_id res chain seq x y z
N ALA A 1 -2.43 9.53 24.30
CA ALA A 1 -3.56 9.93 25.13
C ALA A 1 -4.90 9.57 24.49
N LEU A 2 -5.34 10.21 23.40
CA LEU A 2 -6.69 10.05 22.83
C LEU A 2 -7.07 8.57 22.52
N LEU A 3 -6.23 7.83 21.83
CA LEU A 3 -6.48 6.41 21.53
C LEU A 3 -6.56 5.57 22.82
N ALA A 4 -5.67 5.81 23.79
CA ALA A 4 -5.67 5.05 25.04
C ALA A 4 -6.94 5.23 25.87
N GLU A 5 -7.58 6.40 25.78
CA GLU A 5 -8.77 6.75 26.56
C GLU A 5 -10.07 6.40 25.86
N HIS A 6 -10.07 6.39 24.52
CA HIS A 6 -11.31 6.35 23.73
C HIS A 6 -11.37 5.24 22.68
N ARG A 7 -10.37 4.34 22.58
CA ARG A 7 -10.31 3.32 21.51
C ARG A 7 -11.58 2.47 21.46
N ASP A 8 -12.12 2.05 22.60
CA ASP A 8 -13.31 1.20 22.68
C ASP A 8 -14.55 1.91 22.12
N ARG A 9 -14.62 3.24 22.28
CA ARG A 9 -15.67 4.06 21.68
C ARG A 9 -15.44 4.35 20.20
N LEU A 10 -14.17 4.48 19.81
CA LEU A 10 -13.78 4.74 18.42
C LEU A 10 -13.93 3.51 17.56
N PHE A 11 -13.55 2.35 18.09
CA PHE A 11 -13.50 1.07 17.37
C PHE A 11 -14.28 -0.01 18.12
N PRO A 12 -15.59 0.14 18.29
CA PRO A 12 -16.40 -0.89 18.95
C PRO A 12 -16.40 -2.18 18.13
N ASP A 13 -16.61 -3.33 18.80
CA ASP A 13 -16.57 -4.65 18.17
C ASP A 13 -17.57 -4.79 17.02
N GLU A 14 -18.72 -4.13 17.12
CA GLU A 14 -19.77 -4.11 16.09
C GLU A 14 -19.26 -3.54 14.76
N LEU A 15 -18.25 -2.65 14.81
CA LEU A 15 -17.63 -2.06 13.62
C LEU A 15 -16.97 -3.12 12.73
N PHE A 16 -16.57 -4.26 13.31
CA PHE A 16 -15.82 -5.31 12.63
C PHE A 16 -16.53 -6.65 12.58
N ALA A 17 -17.76 -6.75 13.11
CA ALA A 17 -18.50 -8.01 13.24
C ALA A 17 -18.73 -8.71 11.88
N ASP A 18 -18.95 -7.94 10.82
CA ASP A 18 -19.13 -8.45 9.46
C ASP A 18 -17.87 -9.08 8.85
N LEU A 19 -16.68 -8.67 9.35
CA LEU A 19 -15.42 -9.19 8.82
C LEU A 19 -15.15 -10.63 9.26
N PHE A 20 -15.74 -11.07 10.40
CA PHE A 20 -15.51 -12.39 11.00
C PHE A 20 -16.82 -13.04 11.40
N PRO A 21 -17.68 -13.42 10.43
CA PRO A 21 -19.01 -13.93 10.73
C PRO A 21 -19.01 -15.31 11.41
N SER A 22 -17.89 -16.06 11.35
CA SER A 22 -17.80 -17.36 12.00
C SER A 22 -17.10 -17.24 13.35
N GLY A 23 -17.80 -17.55 14.42
CA GLY A 23 -17.23 -17.65 15.78
C GLY A 23 -16.37 -18.91 16.01
N ARG A 24 -16.06 -19.68 14.96
CA ARG A 24 -15.27 -20.90 15.04
C ARG A 24 -13.82 -20.63 14.69
N GLY A 25 -12.89 -21.20 15.43
CA GLY A 25 -11.45 -21.13 15.18
C GLY A 25 -10.67 -20.46 16.31
N ARG A 26 -9.40 -20.16 16.05
CA ARG A 26 -8.55 -19.44 17.00
C ARG A 26 -9.10 -18.03 17.22
N PRO A 27 -9.20 -17.55 18.49
CA PRO A 27 -9.59 -16.18 18.76
C PRO A 27 -8.75 -15.20 17.92
N SER A 28 -9.43 -14.31 17.20
CA SER A 28 -8.77 -13.25 16.47
C SER A 28 -8.28 -12.18 17.46
N ILE A 29 -7.28 -11.40 17.02
CA ILE A 29 -6.88 -10.21 17.76
C ILE A 29 -8.07 -9.24 17.73
N PRO A 30 -8.42 -8.58 18.85
CA PRO A 30 -9.53 -7.63 18.88
C PRO A 30 -9.44 -6.57 17.78
N GLY A 31 -10.57 -6.26 17.18
CA GLY A 31 -10.64 -5.31 16.06
C GLY A 31 -10.15 -3.92 16.43
N GLU A 32 -10.42 -3.48 17.65
CA GLU A 32 -9.95 -2.22 18.22
C GLU A 32 -8.42 -2.11 18.27
N VAL A 33 -7.74 -3.21 18.61
CA VAL A 33 -6.26 -3.26 18.62
C VAL A 33 -5.71 -3.10 17.21
N ILE A 34 -6.23 -3.87 16.27
CA ILE A 34 -5.79 -3.82 14.87
C ILE A 34 -6.06 -2.45 14.26
N ALA A 35 -7.25 -1.87 14.49
CA ALA A 35 -7.59 -0.53 14.02
C ALA A 35 -6.64 0.53 14.59
N SER A 36 -6.35 0.45 15.89
CA SER A 36 -5.39 1.36 16.55
C SER A 36 -3.98 1.23 15.96
N VAL A 37 -3.52 0.00 15.71
CA VAL A 37 -2.21 -0.25 15.06
C VAL A 37 -2.19 0.32 13.64
N ILE A 38 -3.24 0.13 12.83
CA ILE A 38 -3.32 0.67 11.47
C ILE A 38 -3.29 2.20 11.47
N VAL A 39 -4.01 2.84 12.42
CA VAL A 39 -4.00 4.31 12.55
C VAL A 39 -2.61 4.83 12.94
N LEU A 40 -1.96 4.20 13.93
CA LEU A 40 -0.62 4.59 14.35
C LEU A 40 0.41 4.31 13.26
N GLN A 41 0.29 3.20 12.55
CA GLN A 41 1.13 2.86 11.41
C GLN A 41 1.08 3.95 10.32
N ALA A 42 -0.13 4.39 9.97
CA ALA A 42 -0.30 5.46 8.99
C ALA A 42 0.26 6.80 9.49
N LEU A 43 0.08 7.11 10.79
CA LEU A 43 0.56 8.35 11.40
C LEU A 43 2.09 8.43 11.42
N PHE A 44 2.77 7.31 11.69
CA PHE A 44 4.23 7.27 11.80
C PHE A 44 4.93 6.81 10.50
N GLY A 45 4.17 6.45 9.47
CA GLY A 45 4.73 5.97 8.20
C GLY A 45 5.45 4.62 8.29
N HIS A 46 5.05 3.77 9.25
CA HIS A 46 5.68 2.49 9.50
C HIS A 46 5.26 1.41 8.49
N SER A 47 6.18 0.54 8.12
CA SER A 47 5.87 -0.73 7.47
C SER A 47 5.12 -1.68 8.43
N ASP A 48 4.57 -2.78 7.91
CA ASP A 48 3.87 -3.78 8.73
C ASP A 48 4.77 -4.39 9.82
N ARG A 49 6.05 -4.60 9.52
CA ARG A 49 7.02 -5.14 10.47
C ARG A 49 7.35 -4.12 11.55
N GLU A 50 7.67 -2.90 11.16
CA GLU A 50 7.96 -1.81 12.11
C GLU A 50 6.78 -1.51 13.02
N ALA A 51 5.55 -1.56 12.52
CA ALA A 51 4.35 -1.37 13.34
C ALA A 51 4.19 -2.48 14.39
N VAL A 52 4.46 -3.73 14.03
CA VAL A 52 4.41 -4.86 14.97
C VAL A 52 5.58 -4.82 15.95
N ASP A 53 6.76 -4.42 15.51
CA ASP A 53 7.91 -4.22 16.38
C ASP A 53 7.65 -3.08 17.37
N ALA A 54 7.08 -1.96 16.92
CA ALA A 54 6.65 -0.87 17.80
C ALA A 54 5.60 -1.33 18.82
N LEU A 55 4.59 -2.11 18.39
CA LEU A 55 3.61 -2.69 19.31
C LEU A 55 4.25 -3.64 20.33
N THR A 56 5.33 -4.32 19.95
CA THR A 56 6.01 -5.30 20.83
C THR A 56 6.88 -4.60 21.87
N PHE A 57 7.62 -3.57 21.49
CA PHE A 57 8.69 -3.00 22.30
C PHE A 57 8.40 -1.59 22.83
N ASP A 58 7.49 -0.82 22.22
CA ASP A 58 7.15 0.53 22.67
C ASP A 58 5.92 0.52 23.59
N LEU A 59 6.14 0.86 24.84
CA LEU A 59 5.07 0.95 25.86
C LEU A 59 3.99 1.97 25.48
N ARG A 60 4.35 3.03 24.74
CA ARG A 60 3.37 4.03 24.27
C ARG A 60 2.41 3.42 23.26
N TRP A 61 2.91 2.56 22.37
CA TRP A 61 2.08 1.82 21.42
C TRP A 61 1.19 0.82 22.14
N LYS A 62 1.74 0.06 23.09
CA LYS A 62 0.95 -0.88 23.90
C LYS A 62 -0.16 -0.16 24.64
N ALA A 63 0.13 0.95 25.31
CA ALA A 63 -0.86 1.75 26.01
C ALA A 63 -1.93 2.32 25.07
N ALA A 64 -1.53 2.82 23.90
CA ALA A 64 -2.46 3.38 22.91
C ALA A 64 -3.40 2.32 22.34
N CYS A 65 -2.88 1.11 22.07
CA CYS A 65 -3.64 -0.01 21.50
C CYS A 65 -4.37 -0.86 22.56
N GLY A 66 -4.19 -0.60 23.86
CA GLY A 66 -4.71 -1.48 24.92
C GLY A 66 -4.10 -2.87 24.92
N TYR A 67 -2.87 -2.97 24.47
CA TYR A 67 -2.18 -4.24 24.33
C TYR A 67 -1.40 -4.57 25.61
N PRO A 68 -1.48 -5.81 26.15
CA PRO A 68 -0.81 -6.15 27.41
C PRO A 68 0.71 -5.91 27.34
N VAL A 69 1.28 -5.45 28.45
CA VAL A 69 2.71 -5.08 28.51
C VAL A 69 3.62 -6.28 28.27
N ASP A 70 3.25 -7.43 28.77
CA ASP A 70 3.97 -8.71 28.67
C ASP A 70 3.67 -9.50 27.38
N ALA A 71 2.62 -9.09 26.63
CA ALA A 71 2.25 -9.76 25.40
C ALA A 71 3.27 -9.48 24.28
N LYS A 72 3.62 -10.53 23.55
CA LYS A 72 4.39 -10.43 22.31
C LYS A 72 3.50 -9.92 21.18
N GLY A 73 4.07 -9.16 20.26
CA GLY A 73 3.38 -8.74 19.05
C GLY A 73 2.89 -9.93 18.22
N PHE A 74 1.90 -9.69 17.41
CA PHE A 74 1.37 -10.66 16.47
C PHE A 74 2.20 -10.68 15.16
N ASN A 75 1.95 -11.63 14.28
CA ASN A 75 2.64 -11.69 12.99
C ASN A 75 2.21 -10.53 12.08
N SER A 76 3.16 -9.87 11.41
CA SER A 76 2.89 -8.75 10.50
C SER A 76 1.90 -9.08 9.37
N SER A 77 1.86 -10.36 8.93
CA SER A 77 0.87 -10.83 7.96
C SER A 77 -0.58 -10.67 8.43
N THR A 78 -0.81 -10.53 9.73
CA THR A 78 -2.14 -10.26 10.29
C THR A 78 -2.68 -8.91 9.81
N LEU A 79 -1.83 -7.87 9.71
CA LEU A 79 -2.23 -6.57 9.19
C LEU A 79 -2.64 -6.66 7.71
N THR A 80 -1.86 -7.40 6.91
CA THR A 80 -2.19 -7.65 5.50
C THR A 80 -3.52 -8.42 5.37
N TYR A 81 -3.74 -9.42 6.20
CA TYR A 81 -4.98 -10.20 6.21
C TYR A 81 -6.20 -9.34 6.56
N TRP A 82 -6.10 -8.50 7.60
CA TRP A 82 -7.16 -7.58 7.98
C TRP A 82 -7.46 -6.55 6.88
N ARG A 83 -6.43 -5.94 6.26
CA ARG A 83 -6.65 -5.01 5.14
C ARG A 83 -7.34 -5.67 3.95
N ARG A 84 -7.01 -6.92 3.63
CA ARG A 84 -7.72 -7.65 2.56
C ARG A 84 -9.19 -7.86 2.89
N ARG A 85 -9.51 -8.20 4.14
CA ARG A 85 -10.91 -8.33 4.57
C ARG A 85 -11.64 -7.00 4.57
N LEU A 86 -11.04 -5.94 5.08
CA LEU A 86 -11.58 -4.58 5.01
C LEU A 86 -11.86 -4.18 3.56
N ALA A 87 -10.89 -4.38 2.67
CA ALA A 87 -11.04 -4.04 1.25
C ALA A 87 -12.15 -4.83 0.54
N ALA A 88 -12.42 -6.06 0.97
CA ALA A 88 -13.48 -6.91 0.42
C ALA A 88 -14.86 -6.68 1.07
N SER A 89 -14.95 -5.87 2.13
CA SER A 89 -16.19 -5.60 2.86
C SER A 89 -16.99 -4.44 2.23
N ASP A 90 -18.26 -4.32 2.60
CA ASP A 90 -19.13 -3.22 2.16
C ASP A 90 -18.67 -1.83 2.64
N ARG A 91 -17.83 -1.79 3.69
CA ARG A 91 -17.29 -0.55 4.27
C ARG A 91 -15.77 -0.60 4.43
N PRO A 92 -15.01 -0.56 3.33
CA PRO A 92 -13.55 -0.70 3.37
C PRO A 92 -12.85 0.43 4.10
N GLN A 93 -13.46 1.61 4.18
CA GLN A 93 -12.88 2.83 4.75
C GLN A 93 -13.35 3.13 6.18
N ARG A 94 -14.03 2.18 6.87
CA ARG A 94 -14.64 2.40 8.19
C ARG A 94 -13.69 2.97 9.26
N ILE A 95 -12.44 2.51 9.29
CA ILE A 95 -11.43 3.05 10.22
C ILE A 95 -11.14 4.52 9.91
N PHE A 96 -10.98 4.86 8.64
CA PHE A 96 -10.74 6.23 8.20
C PHE A 96 -11.94 7.15 8.45
N GLU A 97 -13.16 6.64 8.28
CA GLU A 97 -14.40 7.39 8.58
C GLU A 97 -14.47 7.79 10.05
N VAL A 98 -14.17 6.85 10.97
CA VAL A 98 -14.10 7.12 12.41
C VAL A 98 -13.06 8.19 12.73
N VAL A 99 -11.85 8.06 12.17
CA VAL A 99 -10.77 9.06 12.38
C VAL A 99 -11.20 10.45 11.86
N ARG A 100 -11.82 10.50 10.68
CA ARG A 100 -12.37 11.76 10.13
C ARG A 100 -13.42 12.39 11.04
N GLN A 101 -14.31 11.58 11.58
CA GLN A 101 -15.34 12.06 12.51
C GLN A 101 -14.71 12.68 13.77
N VAL A 102 -13.74 11.99 14.38
CA VAL A 102 -13.02 12.50 15.55
C VAL A 102 -12.30 13.83 15.24
N ILE A 103 -11.64 13.93 14.08
CA ILE A 103 -11.00 15.17 13.66
C ILE A 103 -12.04 16.30 13.52
N ALA A 104 -13.22 16.01 12.98
CA ALA A 104 -14.27 17.00 12.82
C ALA A 104 -14.84 17.44 14.17
N GLU A 105 -15.08 16.51 15.10
CA GLU A 105 -15.62 16.78 16.43
C GLU A 105 -14.63 17.53 17.33
N THR A 106 -13.35 17.16 17.28
CA THR A 106 -12.31 17.76 18.12
C THR A 106 -11.76 19.06 17.56
N GLY A 107 -12.01 19.37 16.29
CA GLY A 107 -11.41 20.53 15.63
C GLY A 107 -9.87 20.45 15.53
N ALA A 108 -9.28 19.28 15.71
CA ALA A 108 -7.83 19.06 15.73
C ALA A 108 -7.13 19.53 14.45
N VAL A 109 -7.85 19.52 13.32
CA VAL A 109 -7.36 20.04 12.04
C VAL A 109 -8.23 21.25 11.65
N LYS A 110 -7.63 22.43 11.61
CA LYS A 110 -8.33 23.65 11.17
C LYS A 110 -8.69 23.54 9.69
N ALA A 111 -9.94 23.88 9.34
CA ALA A 111 -10.49 23.79 7.98
C ALA A 111 -9.72 24.57 6.88
N LYS A 112 -8.83 25.49 7.28
CA LYS A 112 -8.02 26.34 6.38
C LYS A 112 -6.54 25.96 6.34
N THR A 113 -6.18 24.73 6.62
CA THR A 113 -4.79 24.29 6.42
C THR A 113 -4.45 24.22 4.94
N ARG A 114 -3.37 24.89 4.53
CA ARG A 114 -2.80 24.72 3.18
C ARG A 114 -2.48 23.24 3.00
N ARG A 115 -3.11 22.60 2.03
CA ARG A 115 -2.72 21.26 1.60
C ARG A 115 -1.51 21.40 0.70
N ALA A 116 -0.35 20.93 1.12
CA ALA A 116 0.76 20.69 0.21
C ALA A 116 0.46 19.34 -0.45
N LEU A 117 0.17 19.35 -1.74
CA LEU A 117 0.18 18.14 -2.55
C LEU A 117 1.64 17.92 -2.92
N ASP A 118 2.26 16.92 -2.30
CA ASP A 118 3.60 16.50 -2.67
C ASP A 118 3.48 15.54 -3.88
N SER A 119 4.35 15.76 -4.85
CA SER A 119 4.48 14.90 -6.04
C SER A 119 5.05 13.51 -5.72
N THR A 120 5.51 13.29 -4.52
CA THR A 120 6.06 12.01 -4.03
C THR A 120 5.05 10.85 -4.12
N VAL A 121 3.75 11.12 -4.13
CA VAL A 121 2.72 10.08 -4.33
C VAL A 121 2.77 9.47 -5.74
N LEU A 122 3.39 10.16 -6.70
CA LEU A 122 3.60 9.66 -8.06
C LEU A 122 4.76 8.68 -8.17
N ASP A 123 5.74 8.75 -7.28
CA ASP A 123 6.87 7.83 -7.26
C ASP A 123 6.44 6.39 -7.01
N ASP A 124 5.45 6.17 -6.16
CA ASP A 124 4.93 4.84 -5.84
C ASP A 124 4.15 4.20 -7.02
N ALA A 125 3.53 5.01 -7.85
CA ALA A 125 2.86 4.54 -9.07
C ALA A 125 3.85 4.29 -10.22
N VAL A 126 4.95 5.04 -10.26
CA VAL A 126 6.01 4.93 -11.28
C VAL A 126 7.01 3.83 -10.90
N ALA A 127 7.32 3.66 -9.62
CA ALA A 127 8.25 2.64 -9.11
C ALA A 127 7.79 1.19 -9.33
N ARG A 128 6.54 0.97 -9.72
CA ARG A 128 6.02 -0.38 -10.08
C ARG A 128 6.26 -0.77 -11.53
N GLN A 129 6.71 0.15 -12.36
CA GLN A 129 7.07 -0.18 -13.72
C GLN A 129 8.58 -0.38 -13.79
N ASP A 130 8.99 -1.57 -14.20
CA ASP A 130 10.36 -1.88 -14.53
C ASP A 130 10.93 -0.84 -15.51
N THR A 131 12.18 -0.42 -15.28
CA THR A 131 12.89 0.57 -16.10
C THR A 131 12.84 0.23 -17.58
N ILE A 132 12.86 -1.04 -17.93
CA ILE A 132 12.76 -1.54 -19.32
C ILE A 132 11.39 -1.21 -19.90
N THR A 133 10.32 -1.46 -19.15
CA THR A 133 8.95 -1.12 -19.57
C THR A 133 8.77 0.37 -19.78
N GLN A 134 9.38 1.20 -18.94
CA GLN A 134 9.37 2.65 -19.09
C GLN A 134 10.14 3.08 -20.35
N LEU A 135 11.32 2.53 -20.61
CA LEU A 135 12.11 2.82 -21.80
C LEU A 135 11.34 2.43 -23.07
N ILE A 136 10.74 1.26 -23.10
CA ILE A 136 9.92 0.81 -24.24
C ILE A 136 8.74 1.77 -24.47
N ALA A 137 8.07 2.21 -23.41
CA ALA A 137 6.98 3.16 -23.51
C ALA A 137 7.44 4.51 -24.09
N GLN A 138 8.61 5.02 -23.67
CA GLN A 138 9.19 6.25 -24.20
C GLN A 138 9.65 6.09 -25.66
N ILE A 139 10.28 4.99 -26.02
CA ILE A 139 10.67 4.72 -27.42
C ILE A 139 9.42 4.70 -28.32
N ARG A 140 8.36 4.03 -27.91
CA ARG A 140 7.08 4.01 -28.63
C ARG A 140 6.44 5.41 -28.73
N ARG A 141 6.58 6.24 -27.71
CA ARG A 141 6.12 7.62 -27.72
C ARG A 141 6.88 8.47 -28.73
N VAL A 142 8.23 8.40 -28.70
CA VAL A 142 9.09 9.08 -29.68
C VAL A 142 8.74 8.66 -31.11
N GLY A 143 8.55 7.36 -31.35
CA GLY A 143 8.16 6.87 -32.68
C GLY A 143 6.79 7.36 -33.18
N ARG A 144 5.89 7.81 -32.27
CA ARG A 144 4.60 8.41 -32.65
C ARG A 144 4.67 9.91 -32.84
N GLU A 145 5.46 10.61 -32.03
CA GLU A 145 5.47 12.06 -31.94
C GLU A 145 6.52 12.71 -32.89
N VAL A 146 7.60 11.98 -33.23
CA VAL A 146 8.68 12.51 -34.07
C VAL A 146 8.59 11.95 -35.49
N PRO A 147 8.40 12.79 -36.52
CA PRO A 147 8.38 12.33 -37.90
C PRO A 147 9.68 11.62 -38.30
N GLY A 148 9.58 10.45 -38.93
CA GLY A 148 10.72 9.62 -39.33
C GLY A 148 11.35 8.74 -38.24
N ALA A 149 10.99 8.94 -36.96
CA ALA A 149 11.56 8.17 -35.87
C ALA A 149 11.07 6.70 -35.88
N LYS A 150 9.88 6.45 -36.43
CA LYS A 150 9.31 5.10 -36.51
C LYS A 150 10.15 4.17 -37.38
N GLU A 151 10.60 4.67 -38.52
CA GLU A 151 11.45 3.93 -39.47
C GLU A 151 12.85 3.68 -38.90
N LEU A 152 13.43 4.67 -38.23
CA LEU A 152 14.72 4.51 -37.56
C LEU A 152 14.65 3.48 -36.44
N ILE A 153 13.61 3.53 -35.58
CA ILE A 153 13.38 2.56 -34.50
C ILE A 153 13.21 1.17 -35.09
N ALA A 154 12.40 1.01 -36.14
CA ALA A 154 12.19 -0.28 -36.79
C ALA A 154 13.49 -0.85 -37.34
N THR A 155 14.30 -0.02 -38.00
CA THR A 155 15.60 -0.43 -38.58
C THR A 155 16.56 -0.89 -37.47
N GLU A 156 16.71 -0.12 -36.40
CA GLU A 156 17.60 -0.49 -35.28
C GLU A 156 17.10 -1.73 -34.53
N CYS A 157 15.80 -1.86 -34.31
CA CYS A 157 15.24 -3.07 -33.68
C CYS A 157 15.44 -4.31 -34.55
N THR A 158 15.29 -4.20 -35.88
CA THR A 158 15.55 -5.31 -36.79
C THR A 158 17.03 -5.70 -36.78
N ARG A 159 17.94 -4.73 -36.76
CA ARG A 159 19.38 -4.97 -36.63
C ARG A 159 19.71 -5.71 -35.32
N LEU A 160 19.14 -5.28 -34.21
CA LEU A 160 19.35 -5.93 -32.92
C LEU A 160 18.73 -7.34 -32.87
N ALA A 161 17.54 -7.53 -33.43
CA ALA A 161 16.89 -8.83 -33.51
C ALA A 161 17.71 -9.85 -34.36
N ALA A 162 18.29 -9.39 -35.43
CA ALA A 162 19.19 -10.25 -36.26
C ALA A 162 20.43 -10.68 -35.48
N VAL A 163 21.02 -9.81 -34.66
CA VAL A 163 22.15 -10.16 -33.78
C VAL A 163 21.73 -11.14 -32.67
N CYS A 164 20.53 -10.99 -32.14
CA CYS A 164 19.99 -11.84 -31.05
C CYS A 164 19.32 -13.15 -31.58
N GLY A 165 19.20 -13.33 -32.89
CA GLY A 165 18.56 -14.50 -33.49
C GLY A 165 17.05 -14.62 -33.29
N GLN A 166 16.36 -13.52 -32.94
CA GLN A 166 14.92 -13.50 -32.69
C GLN A 166 14.26 -12.28 -33.33
N ASP A 167 13.12 -12.50 -33.98
CA ASP A 167 12.32 -11.44 -34.61
C ASP A 167 11.23 -10.93 -33.63
N TYR A 168 11.55 -9.91 -32.86
CA TYR A 168 10.64 -9.30 -31.87
C TYR A 168 9.72 -8.22 -32.43
N ILE A 169 9.98 -7.74 -33.64
CA ILE A 169 9.22 -6.64 -34.23
C ILE A 169 7.83 -7.12 -34.65
N ALA A 170 7.76 -8.34 -35.21
CA ALA A 170 6.49 -8.91 -35.64
C ALA A 170 5.56 -9.32 -34.51
N SER A 171 6.10 -9.64 -33.33
CA SER A 171 5.31 -10.14 -32.18
C SER A 171 4.84 -9.04 -31.23
N GLY A 172 5.35 -7.81 -31.32
CA GLY A 172 5.06 -6.72 -30.40
C GLY A 172 5.51 -6.95 -28.96
N LYS A 173 6.28 -8.03 -28.71
CA LYS A 173 6.76 -8.41 -27.37
C LYS A 173 8.09 -7.73 -27.05
N PRO A 174 8.36 -7.35 -25.79
CA PRO A 174 9.68 -6.86 -25.40
C PRO A 174 10.74 -7.95 -25.55
N CYS A 175 11.96 -7.56 -25.90
CA CYS A 175 13.07 -8.49 -26.05
C CYS A 175 13.35 -9.24 -24.74
N LEU A 176 13.17 -10.56 -24.75
CA LEU A 176 13.33 -11.44 -23.57
C LEU A 176 14.77 -11.55 -23.05
N LEU A 177 15.76 -11.04 -23.78
CA LEU A 177 17.16 -11.01 -23.31
C LEU A 177 17.34 -10.19 -22.03
N TYR A 178 16.41 -9.27 -21.72
CA TYR A 178 16.44 -8.46 -20.50
C TYR A 178 15.55 -9.00 -19.37
N THR A 179 14.80 -10.08 -19.59
CA THR A 179 13.89 -10.63 -18.59
C THR A 179 14.37 -11.97 -18.00
N SER A 180 15.45 -12.56 -18.52
CA SER A 180 15.95 -13.87 -18.04
C SER A 180 16.87 -13.79 -16.82
N ASP A 181 17.36 -12.61 -16.44
CA ASP A 181 18.28 -12.46 -15.30
C ASP A 181 17.58 -11.93 -14.03
N ALA A 182 16.25 -11.92 -14.00
CA ALA A 182 15.44 -11.52 -12.84
C ALA A 182 14.61 -12.70 -12.30
N ALA A 183 15.28 -13.85 -12.03
CA ALA A 183 14.70 -14.96 -11.28
C ALA A 183 15.49 -15.19 -10.00
#